data_f47053dd8240633a0cd4c88afe23747a
#
_entry.id   f47053dd8240633a0cd4c88afe23747a
#
_cell.length_a   1.000
_cell.length_b   1.000
_cell.length_c   1.000
_cell.angle_alpha   90.00
_cell.angle_beta   90.00
_cell.angle_gamma   90.00
#
_symmetry.space_group_name_H-M   'P 1'
#
loop_
_entity.id
_entity.type
_entity.pdbx_description
1 polymer ?
#
loop_
_entity_poly.entity_id
_entity_poly.type
_entity_poly.pdbx_seq_one_letter_code
_entity_poly.pdbx_strand_id
1 'polypeptide(L)'
;MLITISGLSGSGKSTAAKGLSERLGIPTVDIGKIFRAMAKKHGMDVVEFGRYVEEHPEIDRQLDAAMVRKAKRSGDLILQGRLAGLMTAKEGLPAVRIWITASARVRASRVARRQGVAFKKAMAEISRRDRDNQDRYRQTYGLDLNDLSVYDIVVRTDNLTLEEVVSCLVKELSHVWPKRRRTPLPTRKTRPRPSRPRKLRRPRNR
;
A
#
# COMPACT_ATOMS: atom_id res chain seq x y z
N MET A 1 -10.54 9.95 6.65
CA MET A 1 -9.43 9.27 7.37
C MET A 1 -8.71 8.34 6.42
N LEU A 2 -7.39 8.50 6.23
CA LEU A 2 -6.60 7.56 5.45
C LEU A 2 -5.90 6.58 6.41
N ILE A 3 -6.16 5.29 6.22
CA ILE A 3 -5.49 4.19 6.93
C ILE A 3 -4.74 3.38 5.89
N THR A 4 -3.48 3.02 6.14
CA THR A 4 -2.76 2.06 5.31
C THR A 4 -2.49 0.78 6.07
N ILE A 5 -2.66 -0.37 5.40
CA ILE A 5 -2.36 -1.69 5.98
C ILE A 5 -1.32 -2.38 5.11
N SER A 6 -0.12 -2.51 5.64
CA SER A 6 1.02 -3.14 5.00
C SER A 6 1.46 -4.43 5.71
N GLY A 7 2.38 -5.17 5.10
CA GLY A 7 2.95 -6.39 5.65
C GLY A 7 3.30 -7.41 4.57
N LEU A 8 4.01 -8.48 4.92
CA LEU A 8 4.49 -9.50 4.00
C LEU A 8 3.39 -10.45 3.50
N SER A 9 3.72 -11.34 2.55
CA SER A 9 2.80 -12.37 2.04
C SER A 9 2.30 -13.28 3.18
N GLY A 10 0.98 -13.51 3.22
CA GLY A 10 0.38 -14.40 4.23
C GLY A 10 0.21 -13.79 5.64
N SER A 11 0.60 -12.53 5.88
CA SER A 11 0.49 -11.90 7.21
C SER A 11 -0.95 -11.64 7.69
N GLY A 12 -1.95 -11.71 6.81
CA GLY A 12 -3.35 -11.47 7.18
C GLY A 12 -3.87 -10.07 6.83
N LYS A 13 -3.11 -9.24 6.11
CA LYS A 13 -3.51 -7.88 5.71
C LYS A 13 -4.92 -7.77 5.15
N SER A 14 -5.25 -8.60 4.15
CA SER A 14 -6.56 -8.52 3.46
C SER A 14 -7.71 -8.85 4.41
N THR A 15 -7.49 -9.79 5.30
CA THR A 15 -8.48 -10.19 6.32
C THR A 15 -8.66 -9.07 7.35
N ALA A 16 -7.56 -8.51 7.83
CA ALA A 16 -7.57 -7.37 8.76
C ALA A 16 -8.22 -6.12 8.13
N ALA A 17 -7.88 -5.81 6.87
CA ALA A 17 -8.45 -4.68 6.15
C ALA A 17 -9.97 -4.83 5.97
N LYS A 18 -10.44 -6.04 5.62
CA LYS A 18 -11.87 -6.33 5.47
C LYS A 18 -12.60 -6.17 6.81
N GLY A 19 -12.10 -6.81 7.88
CA GLY A 19 -12.73 -6.71 9.21
C GLY A 19 -12.74 -5.28 9.75
N LEU A 20 -11.65 -4.52 9.53
CA LEU A 20 -11.59 -3.12 9.93
C LEU A 20 -12.55 -2.25 9.10
N SER A 21 -12.69 -2.52 7.80
CA SER A 21 -13.65 -1.85 6.91
C SER A 21 -15.08 -2.06 7.39
N GLU A 22 -15.45 -3.28 7.71
CA GLU A 22 -16.78 -3.64 8.22
C GLU A 22 -17.05 -2.95 9.58
N ARG A 23 -16.07 -2.91 10.46
CA ARG A 23 -16.19 -2.29 11.79
C ARG A 23 -16.31 -0.77 11.75
N LEU A 24 -15.61 -0.10 10.81
CA LEU A 24 -15.54 1.36 10.72
C LEU A 24 -16.47 1.95 9.65
N GLY A 25 -17.05 1.15 8.77
CA GLY A 25 -17.82 1.64 7.63
C GLY A 25 -16.95 2.35 6.57
N ILE A 26 -15.63 2.07 6.51
CA ILE A 26 -14.68 2.74 5.61
C ILE A 26 -14.35 1.82 4.43
N PRO A 27 -14.43 2.29 3.17
CA PRO A 27 -14.13 1.48 2.00
C PRO A 27 -12.66 1.08 1.92
N THR A 28 -12.38 -0.09 1.30
CA THR A 28 -11.02 -0.58 1.09
C THR A 28 -10.61 -0.57 -0.36
N VAL A 29 -9.29 -0.33 -0.61
CA VAL A 29 -8.63 -0.58 -1.89
C VAL A 29 -7.48 -1.55 -1.66
N ASP A 30 -7.52 -2.71 -2.33
CA ASP A 30 -6.50 -3.77 -2.28
C ASP A 30 -5.61 -3.70 -3.53
N ILE A 31 -4.42 -3.12 -3.37
CA ILE A 31 -3.42 -3.03 -4.45
C ILE A 31 -2.94 -4.40 -4.89
N GLY A 32 -2.82 -5.35 -3.97
CA GLY A 32 -2.45 -6.73 -4.32
C GLY A 32 -3.52 -7.42 -5.17
N LYS A 33 -4.80 -7.09 -5.01
CA LYS A 33 -5.88 -7.57 -5.87
C LYS A 33 -5.77 -6.98 -7.28
N ILE A 34 -5.45 -5.68 -7.37
CA ILE A 34 -5.23 -5.00 -8.65
C ILE A 34 -4.03 -5.64 -9.38
N PHE A 35 -2.90 -5.83 -8.69
CA PHE A 35 -1.71 -6.48 -9.25
C PHE A 35 -2.01 -7.89 -9.78
N ARG A 36 -2.75 -8.71 -9.01
CA ARG A 36 -3.18 -10.05 -9.47
C ARG A 36 -4.11 -10.00 -10.68
N ALA A 37 -4.99 -9.01 -10.76
CA ALA A 37 -5.86 -8.83 -11.93
C ALA A 37 -5.06 -8.43 -13.17
N MET A 38 -4.02 -7.60 -13.01
CA MET A 38 -3.09 -7.27 -14.10
C MET A 38 -2.32 -8.51 -14.56
N ALA A 39 -1.76 -9.30 -13.64
CA ALA A 39 -1.08 -10.57 -13.98
C ALA A 39 -1.99 -11.47 -14.82
N LYS A 40 -3.24 -11.67 -14.37
CA LYS A 40 -4.22 -12.47 -15.13
C LYS A 40 -4.50 -11.90 -16.53
N LYS A 41 -4.59 -10.57 -16.67
CA LYS A 41 -4.80 -9.89 -17.95
C LYS A 41 -3.63 -10.14 -18.92
N HIS A 42 -2.41 -10.30 -18.40
CA HIS A 42 -1.21 -10.63 -19.17
C HIS A 42 -1.01 -12.15 -19.36
N GLY A 43 -1.96 -12.99 -18.93
CA GLY A 43 -1.85 -14.44 -19.02
C GLY A 43 -0.77 -15.06 -18.11
N MET A 44 -0.30 -14.31 -17.13
CA MET A 44 0.82 -14.67 -16.24
C MET A 44 0.33 -15.04 -14.84
N ASP A 45 1.07 -15.92 -14.16
CA ASP A 45 0.93 -16.05 -12.72
C ASP A 45 1.55 -14.83 -12.00
N VAL A 46 1.32 -14.72 -10.68
CA VAL A 46 1.77 -13.55 -9.90
C VAL A 46 3.29 -13.46 -9.79
N VAL A 47 4.00 -14.59 -9.92
CA VAL A 47 5.46 -14.64 -9.84
C VAL A 47 6.07 -14.26 -11.17
N GLU A 48 5.54 -14.82 -12.26
CA GLU A 48 5.93 -14.47 -13.63
C GLU A 48 5.68 -12.98 -13.90
N PHE A 49 4.50 -12.49 -13.53
CA PHE A 49 4.19 -11.06 -13.66
C PHE A 49 5.07 -10.19 -12.79
N GLY A 50 5.48 -10.67 -11.61
CA GLY A 50 6.45 -9.96 -10.76
C GLY A 50 7.79 -9.74 -11.48
N ARG A 51 8.33 -10.77 -12.15
CA ARG A 51 9.57 -10.68 -12.96
C ARG A 51 9.39 -9.78 -14.16
N TYR A 52 8.28 -9.93 -14.87
CA TYR A 52 7.95 -9.06 -16.00
C TYR A 52 7.95 -7.57 -15.59
N VAL A 53 7.41 -7.26 -14.43
CA VAL A 53 7.40 -5.89 -13.88
C VAL A 53 8.78 -5.42 -13.42
N GLU A 54 9.72 -6.31 -13.06
CA GLU A 54 11.12 -5.96 -12.80
C GLU A 54 11.81 -5.41 -14.06
N GLU A 55 11.49 -5.99 -15.23
CA GLU A 55 11.96 -5.54 -16.55
C GLU A 55 11.16 -4.31 -17.05
N HIS A 56 9.96 -4.07 -16.49
CA HIS A 56 9.02 -3.01 -16.84
C HIS A 56 8.64 -2.14 -15.64
N PRO A 57 9.58 -1.40 -15.02
CA PRO A 57 9.34 -0.66 -13.78
C PRO A 57 8.32 0.47 -13.90
N GLU A 58 7.96 0.87 -15.13
CA GLU A 58 6.89 1.81 -15.41
C GLU A 58 5.51 1.29 -14.96
N ILE A 59 5.30 -0.03 -14.96
CA ILE A 59 4.06 -0.67 -14.52
C ILE A 59 3.87 -0.45 -12.99
N ASP A 60 4.91 -0.73 -12.19
CA ASP A 60 4.87 -0.45 -10.76
C ASP A 60 4.66 1.04 -10.50
N ARG A 61 5.39 1.91 -11.19
CA ARG A 61 5.24 3.37 -11.04
C ARG A 61 3.82 3.84 -11.37
N GLN A 62 3.19 3.31 -12.41
CA GLN A 62 1.80 3.64 -12.77
C GLN A 62 0.81 3.15 -11.70
N LEU A 63 0.98 1.91 -11.22
CA LEU A 63 0.14 1.33 -10.17
C LEU A 63 0.24 2.13 -8.87
N ASP A 64 1.46 2.45 -8.44
CA ASP A 64 1.71 3.18 -7.21
C ASP A 64 1.29 4.66 -7.32
N ALA A 65 1.49 5.29 -8.47
CA ALA A 65 0.95 6.61 -8.73
C ALA A 65 -0.60 6.64 -8.71
N ALA A 66 -1.25 5.61 -9.24
CA ALA A 66 -2.70 5.48 -9.16
C ALA A 66 -3.17 5.28 -7.70
N MET A 67 -2.44 4.48 -6.92
CA MET A 67 -2.66 4.30 -5.49
C MET A 67 -2.57 5.63 -4.73
N VAL A 68 -1.50 6.38 -4.94
CA VAL A 68 -1.28 7.70 -4.31
C VAL A 68 -2.36 8.70 -4.73
N ARG A 69 -2.71 8.75 -6.02
CA ARG A 69 -3.82 9.60 -6.49
C ARG A 69 -5.14 9.25 -5.82
N LYS A 70 -5.43 7.96 -5.65
CA LYS A 70 -6.63 7.51 -4.94
C LYS A 70 -6.61 7.92 -3.48
N ALA A 71 -5.47 7.75 -2.80
CA ALA A 71 -5.28 8.19 -1.42
C ALA A 71 -5.48 9.71 -1.24
N LYS A 72 -4.98 10.52 -2.19
CA LYS A 72 -5.12 12.00 -2.16
C LYS A 72 -6.56 12.49 -2.41
N ARG A 73 -7.35 11.74 -3.16
CA ARG A 73 -8.71 12.16 -3.59
C ARG A 73 -9.82 11.60 -2.71
N SER A 74 -9.56 10.52 -1.98
CA SER A 74 -10.57 9.88 -1.16
C SER A 74 -10.69 10.59 0.20
N GLY A 75 -11.89 10.66 0.72
CA GLY A 75 -12.14 11.04 2.10
C GLY A 75 -11.65 9.95 3.05
N ASP A 76 -12.56 9.13 3.57
CA ASP A 76 -12.19 7.97 4.38
C ASP A 76 -11.84 6.77 3.48
N LEU A 77 -10.67 6.16 3.72
CA LEU A 77 -10.15 5.07 2.91
C LEU A 77 -9.21 4.17 3.71
N ILE A 78 -9.37 2.85 3.55
CA ILE A 78 -8.38 1.85 3.95
C ILE A 78 -7.63 1.41 2.69
N LEU A 79 -6.34 1.72 2.63
CA LEU A 79 -5.48 1.36 1.51
C LEU A 79 -4.61 0.17 1.91
N GLN A 80 -4.77 -0.95 1.23
CA GLN A 80 -4.03 -2.17 1.53
C GLN A 80 -3.04 -2.51 0.43
N GLY A 81 -1.79 -2.71 0.82
CA GLY A 81 -0.71 -3.09 -0.09
C GLY A 81 0.63 -3.16 0.62
N ARG A 82 1.61 -3.87 0.05
CA ARG A 82 2.95 -3.97 0.67
C ARG A 82 3.59 -2.60 0.86
N LEU A 83 3.50 -1.75 -0.14
CA LEU A 83 4.07 -0.41 -0.15
C LEU A 83 3.14 0.68 0.39
N ALA A 84 1.89 0.37 0.74
CA ALA A 84 0.91 1.39 1.08
C ALA A 84 1.38 2.35 2.18
N GLY A 85 1.99 1.83 3.25
CA GLY A 85 2.56 2.65 4.32
C GLY A 85 3.77 3.45 3.89
N LEU A 86 4.75 2.80 3.28
CA LEU A 86 6.00 3.44 2.83
C LEU A 86 5.75 4.51 1.76
N MET A 87 4.90 4.24 0.78
CA MET A 87 4.58 5.23 -0.27
C MET A 87 3.80 6.42 0.27
N THR A 88 2.84 6.20 1.18
CA THR A 88 2.15 7.33 1.82
C THR A 88 3.06 8.15 2.74
N ALA A 89 4.09 7.54 3.35
CA ALA A 89 5.12 8.25 4.09
C ALA A 89 6.01 9.08 3.15
N LYS A 90 6.53 8.47 2.09
CA LYS A 90 7.34 9.13 1.06
C LYS A 90 6.63 10.35 0.43
N GLU A 91 5.33 10.23 0.20
CA GLU A 91 4.49 11.30 -0.35
C GLU A 91 4.00 12.32 0.71
N GLY A 92 4.42 12.20 1.96
CA GLY A 92 4.01 13.10 3.04
C GLY A 92 2.50 13.10 3.33
N LEU A 93 1.78 12.02 2.99
CA LEU A 93 0.33 11.97 3.18
C LEU A 93 -0.02 11.73 4.67
N PRO A 94 -0.99 12.49 5.22
CA PRO A 94 -1.48 12.25 6.57
C PRO A 94 -2.29 10.94 6.61
N ALA A 95 -1.66 9.87 7.07
CA ALA A 95 -2.25 8.55 7.18
C ALA A 95 -1.87 7.89 8.51
N VAL A 96 -2.74 7.06 9.05
CA VAL A 96 -2.33 6.08 10.06
C VAL A 96 -1.80 4.85 9.35
N ARG A 97 -0.55 4.51 9.61
CA ARG A 97 0.18 3.43 8.93
C ARG A 97 0.28 2.22 9.84
N ILE A 98 -0.30 1.12 9.37
CA ILE A 98 -0.38 -0.14 10.11
C ILE A 98 0.48 -1.18 9.41
N TRP A 99 1.33 -1.88 10.17
CA TRP A 99 2.05 -3.05 9.73
C TRP A 99 1.50 -4.31 10.40
N ILE A 100 1.03 -5.26 9.59
CA ILE A 100 0.58 -6.57 10.05
C ILE A 100 1.69 -7.59 9.80
N THR A 101 2.15 -8.24 10.87
CA THR A 101 3.21 -9.25 10.80
C THR A 101 2.77 -10.60 11.38
N ALA A 102 3.44 -11.66 10.97
CA ALA A 102 3.37 -12.99 11.54
C ALA A 102 4.66 -13.74 11.17
N SER A 103 5.01 -14.77 11.95
CA SER A 103 6.15 -15.64 11.65
C SER A 103 6.03 -16.29 10.27
N ALA A 104 7.15 -16.60 9.64
CA ALA A 104 7.16 -17.25 8.33
C ALA A 104 6.38 -18.57 8.35
N ARG A 105 6.45 -19.32 9.44
CA ARG A 105 5.70 -20.59 9.64
C ARG A 105 4.18 -20.36 9.58
N VAL A 106 3.68 -19.38 10.32
CA VAL A 106 2.24 -19.04 10.34
C VAL A 106 1.78 -18.50 8.98
N ARG A 107 2.58 -17.65 8.36
CA ARG A 107 2.28 -17.10 7.03
C ARG A 107 2.23 -18.20 5.96
N ALA A 108 3.19 -19.14 5.97
CA ALA A 108 3.20 -20.28 5.06
C ALA A 108 2.00 -21.21 5.29
N SER A 109 1.65 -21.50 6.54
CA SER A 109 0.48 -22.31 6.88
C SER A 109 -0.84 -21.68 6.36
N ARG A 110 -0.99 -20.35 6.52
CA ARG A 110 -2.15 -19.62 6.00
C ARG A 110 -2.22 -19.66 4.48
N VAL A 111 -1.09 -19.54 3.79
CA VAL A 111 -1.00 -19.63 2.33
C VAL A 111 -1.28 -21.04 1.85
N ALA A 112 -0.67 -22.07 2.47
CA ALA A 112 -0.90 -23.48 2.15
C ALA A 112 -2.38 -23.84 2.21
N ARG A 113 -3.06 -23.49 3.31
CA ARG A 113 -4.49 -23.74 3.50
C ARG A 113 -5.35 -23.01 2.46
N ARG A 114 -5.03 -21.73 2.15
CA ARG A 114 -5.81 -20.94 1.20
C ARG A 114 -5.69 -21.44 -0.24
N GLN A 115 -4.51 -21.95 -0.61
CA GLN A 115 -4.21 -22.38 -1.98
C GLN A 115 -4.39 -23.90 -2.20
N GLY A 116 -4.59 -24.69 -1.13
CA GLY A 116 -4.66 -26.13 -1.21
C GLY A 116 -3.32 -26.78 -1.59
N VAL A 117 -2.17 -26.20 -1.18
CA VAL A 117 -0.84 -26.71 -1.51
C VAL A 117 -0.09 -27.18 -0.25
N ALA A 118 0.94 -28.03 -0.46
CA ALA A 118 1.79 -28.48 0.63
C ALA A 118 2.50 -27.31 1.33
N PHE A 119 2.66 -27.41 2.66
CA PHE A 119 3.31 -26.38 3.48
C PHE A 119 4.73 -26.01 2.98
N LYS A 120 5.55 -27.01 2.59
CA LYS A 120 6.90 -26.78 2.05
C LYS A 120 6.86 -25.91 0.78
N LYS A 121 5.89 -26.16 -0.11
CA LYS A 121 5.69 -25.36 -1.33
C LYS A 121 5.27 -23.91 -0.99
N ALA A 122 4.32 -23.74 -0.08
CA ALA A 122 3.89 -22.43 0.37
C ALA A 122 5.03 -21.65 1.06
N MET A 123 5.87 -22.31 1.87
CA MET A 123 7.03 -21.70 2.52
C MET A 123 8.04 -21.19 1.49
N ALA A 124 8.38 -22.01 0.50
CA ALA A 124 9.30 -21.62 -0.57
C ALA A 124 8.73 -20.43 -1.38
N GLU A 125 7.43 -20.48 -1.70
CA GLU A 125 6.75 -19.39 -2.43
C GLU A 125 6.80 -18.05 -1.67
N ILE A 126 6.40 -18.03 -0.39
CA ILE A 126 6.41 -16.77 0.37
C ILE A 126 7.82 -16.22 0.55
N SER A 127 8.82 -17.08 0.79
CA SER A 127 10.22 -16.67 0.96
C SER A 127 10.78 -16.04 -0.31
N ARG A 128 10.49 -16.64 -1.48
CA ARG A 128 10.86 -16.08 -2.77
C ARG A 128 10.18 -14.74 -3.00
N ARG A 129 8.85 -14.67 -2.87
CA ARG A 129 8.08 -13.44 -3.07
C ARG A 129 8.50 -12.29 -2.15
N ASP A 130 8.89 -12.59 -0.94
CA ASP A 130 9.33 -11.55 -0.01
C ASP A 130 10.69 -11.00 -0.42
N ARG A 131 11.64 -11.86 -0.88
CA ARG A 131 12.93 -11.42 -1.45
C ARG A 131 12.74 -10.62 -2.73
N ASP A 132 12.06 -11.19 -3.73
CA ASP A 132 11.84 -10.54 -5.03
C ASP A 132 11.21 -9.14 -4.85
N ASN A 133 10.22 -9.00 -3.96
CA ASN A 133 9.62 -7.70 -3.68
C ASN A 133 10.57 -6.75 -2.93
N GLN A 134 11.38 -7.24 -2.00
CA GLN A 134 12.38 -6.43 -1.30
C GLN A 134 13.37 -5.83 -2.29
N ASP A 135 13.93 -6.66 -3.17
CA ASP A 135 14.92 -6.26 -4.16
C ASP A 135 14.32 -5.28 -5.16
N ARG A 136 13.14 -5.59 -5.71
CA ARG A 136 12.43 -4.72 -6.64
C ARG A 136 12.13 -3.34 -6.05
N TYR A 137 11.61 -3.26 -4.83
CA TYR A 137 11.26 -1.97 -4.23
C TYR A 137 12.47 -1.17 -3.79
N ARG A 138 13.56 -1.85 -3.43
CA ARG A 138 14.84 -1.19 -3.18
C ARG A 138 15.38 -0.57 -4.47
N GLN A 139 15.36 -1.31 -5.59
CA GLN A 139 15.82 -0.82 -6.89
C GLN A 139 14.93 0.29 -7.45
N THR A 140 13.61 0.11 -7.42
CA THR A 140 12.67 1.05 -8.05
C THR A 140 12.49 2.35 -7.25
N TYR A 141 12.52 2.28 -5.91
CA TYR A 141 12.13 3.40 -5.05
C TYR A 141 13.15 3.75 -3.96
N GLY A 142 14.19 2.95 -3.75
CA GLY A 142 15.10 3.07 -2.62
C GLY A 142 14.45 2.72 -1.28
N LEU A 143 13.36 1.93 -1.28
CA LEU A 143 12.59 1.60 -0.08
C LEU A 143 12.96 0.23 0.49
N ASP A 144 13.10 0.17 1.81
CA ASP A 144 13.29 -1.08 2.55
C ASP A 144 11.96 -1.52 3.19
N LEU A 145 11.47 -2.71 2.82
CA LEU A 145 10.26 -3.29 3.42
C LEU A 145 10.43 -3.64 4.91
N ASN A 146 11.67 -3.74 5.40
CA ASN A 146 11.95 -4.01 6.80
C ASN A 146 12.04 -2.73 7.64
N ASP A 147 12.01 -1.56 7.01
CA ASP A 147 11.92 -0.29 7.74
C ASP A 147 10.51 -0.10 8.29
N LEU A 148 10.37 -0.38 9.57
CA LEU A 148 9.11 -0.22 10.31
C LEU A 148 8.97 1.15 10.97
N SER A 149 9.95 2.04 10.86
CA SER A 149 9.97 3.36 11.52
C SER A 149 8.83 4.28 11.06
N VAL A 150 8.32 4.06 9.85
CA VAL A 150 7.21 4.84 9.28
C VAL A 150 5.84 4.41 9.78
N TYR A 151 5.73 3.25 10.45
CA TYR A 151 4.46 2.70 10.89
C TYR A 151 4.07 3.15 12.29
N ASP A 152 2.84 3.60 12.43
CA ASP A 152 2.29 4.06 13.70
C ASP A 152 1.84 2.89 14.58
N ILE A 153 1.42 1.78 13.95
CA ILE A 153 0.88 0.59 14.61
C ILE A 153 1.52 -0.66 13.98
N VAL A 154 2.11 -1.52 14.82
CA VAL A 154 2.64 -2.82 14.38
C VAL A 154 1.92 -3.92 15.17
N VAL A 155 1.21 -4.81 14.46
CA VAL A 155 0.46 -5.91 15.09
C VAL A 155 0.99 -7.25 14.63
N ARG A 156 1.41 -8.07 15.60
CA ARG A 156 1.80 -9.46 15.39
C ARG A 156 0.58 -10.37 15.56
N THR A 157 0.29 -11.16 14.53
CA THR A 157 -0.96 -11.92 14.44
C THR A 157 -0.79 -13.44 14.54
N ASP A 158 0.33 -13.92 15.08
CA ASP A 158 0.62 -15.37 15.13
C ASP A 158 -0.48 -16.13 15.87
N ASN A 159 -0.90 -15.64 17.03
CA ASN A 159 -1.81 -16.30 17.95
C ASN A 159 -3.15 -15.56 18.09
N LEU A 160 -3.43 -14.61 17.20
CA LEU A 160 -4.67 -13.81 17.27
C LEU A 160 -5.71 -14.32 16.27
N THR A 161 -6.97 -14.37 16.71
CA THR A 161 -8.13 -14.50 15.84
C THR A 161 -8.35 -13.20 15.05
N LEU A 162 -9.18 -13.25 14.02
CA LEU A 162 -9.55 -12.07 13.26
C LEU A 162 -10.21 -11.00 14.15
N GLU A 163 -11.10 -11.40 15.03
CA GLU A 163 -11.82 -10.50 15.92
C GLU A 163 -10.87 -9.77 16.89
N GLU A 164 -9.90 -10.49 17.45
CA GLU A 164 -8.88 -9.90 18.31
C GLU A 164 -7.98 -8.92 17.54
N VAL A 165 -7.58 -9.26 16.30
CA VAL A 165 -6.81 -8.35 15.44
C VAL A 165 -7.61 -7.08 15.17
N VAL A 166 -8.87 -7.18 14.78
CA VAL A 166 -9.72 -6.01 14.47
C VAL A 166 -9.95 -5.17 15.72
N SER A 167 -10.23 -5.79 16.86
CA SER A 167 -10.43 -5.09 18.13
C SER A 167 -9.17 -4.35 18.58
N CYS A 168 -8.00 -4.99 18.45
CA CYS A 168 -6.71 -4.35 18.70
C CYS A 168 -6.51 -3.14 17.77
N LEU A 169 -6.73 -3.29 16.48
CA LEU A 169 -6.58 -2.21 15.51
C LEU A 169 -7.52 -1.02 15.81
N VAL A 170 -8.78 -1.26 16.14
CA VAL A 170 -9.73 -0.20 16.49
C VAL A 170 -9.27 0.56 17.75
N LYS A 171 -8.81 -0.18 18.78
CA LYS A 171 -8.27 0.41 20.00
C LYS A 171 -7.05 1.30 19.70
N GLU A 172 -6.07 0.80 18.97
CA GLU A 172 -4.87 1.55 18.63
C GLU A 172 -5.18 2.78 17.76
N LEU A 173 -6.10 2.64 16.79
CA LEU A 173 -6.55 3.76 15.97
C LEU A 173 -7.16 4.89 16.80
N SER A 174 -7.90 4.58 17.85
CA SER A 174 -8.47 5.60 18.73
C SER A 174 -7.43 6.44 19.45
N HIS A 175 -6.25 5.87 19.72
CA HIS A 175 -5.12 6.57 20.36
C HIS A 175 -4.26 7.37 19.37
N VAL A 176 -4.07 6.84 18.16
CA VAL A 176 -3.16 7.43 17.15
C VAL A 176 -3.85 8.50 16.31
N TRP A 177 -5.10 8.30 15.93
CA TRP A 177 -5.81 9.17 15.00
C TRP A 177 -5.98 10.63 15.48
N PRO A 178 -6.33 10.93 16.71
CA PRO A 178 -6.44 12.31 17.19
C PRO A 178 -5.13 13.09 17.06
N LYS A 179 -3.99 12.43 17.23
CA LYS A 179 -2.65 13.03 17.10
C LYS A 179 -2.33 13.37 15.62
N ARG A 180 -2.78 12.54 14.68
CA ARG A 180 -2.54 12.73 13.24
C ARG A 180 -3.38 13.84 12.60
N ARG A 181 -4.58 14.14 13.15
CA ARG A 181 -5.41 15.27 12.69
C ARG A 181 -4.77 16.63 12.90
N ARG A 182 -3.83 16.74 13.83
CA ARG A 182 -3.13 17.98 14.18
C ARG A 182 -1.96 18.33 13.24
N THR A 183 -1.56 17.42 12.34
CA THR A 183 -0.53 17.70 11.33
C THR A 183 -1.20 18.45 10.18
N PRO A 184 -0.91 19.75 9.94
CA PRO A 184 -1.49 20.49 8.82
C PRO A 184 -1.08 19.81 7.50
N LEU A 185 -2.01 19.74 6.55
CA LEU A 185 -1.67 19.40 5.18
C LEU A 185 -0.61 20.38 4.68
N PRO A 186 0.45 19.94 4.00
CA PRO A 186 1.38 20.84 3.33
C PRO A 186 0.57 21.72 2.39
N THR A 187 0.53 23.02 2.66
CA THR A 187 -0.14 24.00 1.81
C THR A 187 0.48 23.90 0.43
N ARG A 188 -0.35 23.62 -0.56
CA ARG A 188 0.01 23.60 -1.97
C ARG A 188 0.63 24.97 -2.28
N LYS A 189 1.96 25.06 -2.46
CA LYS A 189 2.60 26.23 -3.01
C LYS A 189 1.90 26.52 -4.34
N THR A 190 1.11 27.56 -4.37
CA THR A 190 0.46 28.03 -5.58
C THR A 190 1.53 28.32 -6.61
N ARG A 191 1.59 27.52 -7.68
CA ARG A 191 2.42 27.87 -8.83
C ARG A 191 1.93 29.24 -9.32
N PRO A 192 2.82 30.22 -9.51
CA PRO A 192 2.44 31.49 -10.11
C PRO A 192 1.77 31.21 -11.46
N ARG A 193 0.64 31.85 -11.71
CA ARG A 193 -0.05 31.78 -13.01
C ARG A 193 0.94 32.23 -14.09
N PRO A 194 1.08 31.47 -15.19
CA PRO A 194 1.87 31.97 -16.32
C PRO A 194 1.28 33.30 -16.78
N SER A 195 2.10 34.33 -16.85
CA SER A 195 1.76 35.65 -17.37
C SER A 195 1.20 35.51 -18.79
N ARG A 196 0.03 36.08 -19.03
CA ARG A 196 -0.58 36.09 -20.36
C ARG A 196 0.41 36.73 -21.35
N PRO A 197 0.63 36.15 -22.55
CA PRO A 197 1.46 36.77 -23.56
C PRO A 197 0.89 38.12 -23.96
N ARG A 198 1.74 39.12 -23.92
CA ARG A 198 1.42 40.51 -24.33
C ARG A 198 1.04 40.50 -25.81
N LYS A 199 -0.21 40.83 -26.15
CA LYS A 199 -0.63 40.98 -27.54
C LYS A 199 0.24 42.05 -28.21
N LEU A 200 1.09 41.66 -29.17
CA LEU A 200 1.79 42.55 -30.07
C LEU A 200 0.76 43.34 -30.90
N ARG A 201 0.77 44.67 -30.77
CA ARG A 201 0.01 45.57 -31.64
C ARG A 201 0.56 45.47 -33.07
N ARG A 202 -0.28 45.11 -34.02
CA ARG A 202 0.07 45.20 -35.45
C ARG A 202 0.28 46.68 -35.81
N PRO A 203 1.33 47.02 -36.61
CA PRO A 203 1.53 48.36 -37.13
C PRO A 203 0.37 48.70 -38.10
N ARG A 204 -0.16 49.94 -38.01
CA ARG A 204 -1.08 50.51 -38.99
C ARG A 204 -0.25 50.90 -40.22
N ASN A 205 -0.57 50.29 -41.37
CA ASN A 205 -0.09 50.77 -42.65
C ASN A 205 -0.83 52.07 -43.00
N ARG A 206 -0.10 53.06 -43.36
CA ARG A 206 -0.54 54.23 -44.17
C ARG A 206 -0.42 53.89 -45.64
#